data_9679c2b2114b27d84ea0343ddb633acb
#
_entry.id   9679c2b2114b27d84ea0343ddb633acb
#
_cell.length_a   1.000
_cell.length_b   1.000
_cell.length_c   1.000
_cell.angle_alpha   90.00
_cell.angle_beta   90.00
_cell.angle_gamma   90.00
#
_symmetry.space_group_name_H-M   'P 1'
#
loop_
_entity.id
_entity.type
_entity.pdbx_description
1 polymer ?
#
loop_
_entity_poly.entity_id
_entity_poly.type
_entity_poly.pdbx_seq_one_letter_code
_entity_poly.pdbx_strand_id
1 'polypeptide(L)' 'MRFKGTIGLTSINNYTINGVASEFPSKTASVGDTYRVVTAGNYAGIKCEVGDLLICITADPTGENTAWTVA' A
#
# COMPACT_ATOMS: atom_id res chain seq x y z
N MET A 1 -10.46 1.97 10.49
CA MET A 1 -9.91 1.38 9.26
C MET A 1 -10.71 1.88 8.07
N ARG A 2 -10.05 2.37 7.04
CA ARG A 2 -10.71 2.86 5.83
C ARG A 2 -10.23 2.05 4.63
N PHE A 3 -11.13 1.33 4.00
CA PHE A 3 -10.78 0.55 2.81
C PHE A 3 -10.68 1.48 1.60
N LYS A 4 -9.49 1.53 0.99
CA LYS A 4 -9.21 2.42 -0.16
C LYS A 4 -9.29 1.69 -1.49
N GLY A 5 -9.30 0.37 -1.49
CA GLY A 5 -9.35 -0.41 -2.70
C GLY A 5 -8.22 -1.41 -2.79
N THR A 6 -7.78 -1.70 -4.02
CA THR A 6 -6.74 -2.70 -4.27
C THR A 6 -5.41 -2.04 -4.55
N ILE A 7 -4.32 -2.77 -4.26
CA ILE A 7 -2.96 -2.36 -4.62
C ILE A 7 -2.26 -3.54 -5.29
N GLY A 8 -1.53 -3.26 -6.36
CA GLY A 8 -0.79 -4.28 -7.09
C GLY A 8 0.55 -3.76 -7.57
N LEU A 9 1.34 -4.65 -8.14
CA LEU A 9 2.64 -4.36 -8.73
C LEU A 9 2.66 -4.80 -10.19
N THR A 10 3.17 -3.95 -11.07
CA THR A 10 3.42 -4.31 -12.47
C THR A 10 4.90 -4.63 -12.70
N SER A 11 5.77 -4.04 -11.90
CA SER A 11 7.21 -4.32 -11.86
C SER A 11 7.76 -3.71 -10.57
N ILE A 12 9.06 -3.80 -10.36
CA ILE A 12 9.69 -3.19 -9.18
C ILE A 12 9.36 -1.70 -9.15
N ASN A 13 8.80 -1.23 -8.03
CA ASN A 13 8.44 0.15 -7.76
C ASN A 13 7.36 0.74 -8.68
N ASN A 14 6.68 -0.07 -9.46
CA ASN A 14 5.56 0.38 -10.28
C ASN A 14 4.26 -0.22 -9.74
N TYR A 15 3.45 0.60 -9.10
CA TYR A 15 2.25 0.17 -8.40
C TYR A 15 0.99 0.50 -9.18
N THR A 16 -0.08 -0.21 -8.85
CA THR A 16 -1.42 0.13 -9.32
C THR A 16 -2.35 0.27 -8.11
N ILE A 17 -3.22 1.26 -8.16
CA ILE A 17 -4.29 1.44 -7.19
C ILE A 17 -5.61 1.29 -7.95
N ASN A 18 -6.42 0.33 -7.54
CA ASN A 18 -7.68 0.00 -8.24
C ASN A 18 -7.44 -0.24 -9.73
N GLY A 19 -6.31 -0.88 -10.08
CA GLY A 19 -5.97 -1.19 -11.46
C GLY A 19 -5.39 -0.03 -12.26
N VAL A 20 -5.23 1.15 -11.65
CA VAL A 20 -4.70 2.34 -12.33
C VAL A 20 -3.26 2.59 -11.88
N ALA A 21 -2.35 2.83 -12.83
CA ALA A 21 -0.95 3.11 -12.52
C ALA A 21 -0.85 4.28 -11.54
N SER A 22 -0.06 4.11 -10.49
CA SER A 22 0.03 5.07 -9.40
C SER A 22 1.37 4.92 -8.69
N GLU A 23 1.76 5.95 -7.95
CA GLU A 23 2.85 5.84 -7.00
C GLU A 23 2.35 5.12 -5.74
N PHE A 24 3.29 4.55 -4.98
CA PHE A 24 2.95 3.99 -3.68
C PHE A 24 2.38 5.12 -2.80
N PRO A 25 1.26 4.89 -2.10
CA PRO A 25 0.51 5.97 -1.44
C PRO A 25 1.11 6.42 -0.09
N SER A 26 2.43 6.53 0.00
CA SER A 26 3.07 6.91 1.27
C SER A 26 2.82 8.37 1.66
N LYS A 27 2.76 9.27 0.68
CA LYS A 27 2.54 10.70 0.94
C LYS A 27 1.08 11.07 1.12
N THR A 28 0.18 10.24 0.64
CA THR A 28 -1.26 10.52 0.65
C THR A 28 -2.03 9.68 1.64
N ALA A 29 -1.36 8.75 2.30
CA ALA A 29 -2.01 7.84 3.23
C ALA A 29 -2.39 8.54 4.53
N SER A 30 -3.52 8.11 5.09
CA SER A 30 -3.94 8.45 6.44
C SER A 30 -3.92 7.19 7.29
N VAL A 31 -3.74 7.34 8.59
CA VAL A 31 -3.77 6.20 9.51
C VAL A 31 -5.10 5.45 9.36
N GLY A 32 -5.02 4.15 9.18
CA GLY A 32 -6.18 3.29 8.96
C GLY A 32 -6.50 3.04 7.51
N ASP A 33 -5.88 3.74 6.57
CA ASP A 33 -6.06 3.45 5.14
C ASP A 33 -5.60 2.03 4.85
N THR A 34 -6.46 1.26 4.18
CA THR A 34 -6.27 -0.17 3.97
C THR A 34 -6.42 -0.50 2.49
N TYR A 35 -5.47 -1.26 1.96
CA TYR A 35 -5.51 -1.74 0.58
C TYR A 35 -5.45 -3.27 0.58
N ARG A 36 -6.22 -3.87 -0.31
CA ARG A 36 -6.11 -5.31 -0.54
C ARG A 36 -5.03 -5.58 -1.60
N VAL A 37 -4.08 -6.43 -1.27
CA VAL A 37 -3.00 -6.80 -2.19
C VAL A 37 -3.53 -7.76 -3.25
N VAL A 38 -3.32 -7.42 -4.53
CA VAL A 38 -3.75 -8.26 -5.66
C VAL A 38 -2.60 -8.89 -6.41
N THR A 39 -1.36 -8.47 -6.13
CA THR A 39 -0.16 -9.06 -6.72
C THR A 39 0.85 -9.28 -5.62
N ALA A 40 1.36 -10.50 -5.48
CA ALA A 40 2.39 -10.80 -4.48
C ALA A 40 3.66 -10.00 -4.76
N GLY A 41 4.29 -9.52 -3.71
CA GLY A 41 5.53 -8.73 -3.83
C GLY A 41 5.81 -7.93 -2.58
N ASN A 42 6.75 -7.00 -2.68
CA ASN A 42 7.13 -6.13 -1.56
C ASN A 42 6.40 -4.80 -1.64
N TYR A 43 5.72 -4.45 -0.56
CA TYR A 43 5.01 -3.19 -0.42
C TYR A 43 5.54 -2.51 0.84
N ALA A 44 6.13 -1.32 0.69
CA ALA A 44 6.76 -0.59 1.81
C ALA A 44 7.79 -1.45 2.56
N GLY A 45 8.54 -2.29 1.84
CA GLY A 45 9.52 -3.18 2.43
C GLY A 45 8.95 -4.42 3.11
N ILE A 46 7.64 -4.64 3.02
CA ILE A 46 6.97 -5.80 3.62
C ILE A 46 6.57 -6.77 2.52
N LYS A 47 6.92 -8.03 2.69
CA LYS A 47 6.51 -9.07 1.74
C LYS A 47 5.03 -9.37 1.94
N CYS A 48 4.25 -9.19 0.87
CA CYS A 48 2.81 -9.42 0.87
C CYS A 48 2.43 -10.51 -0.12
N GLU A 49 1.39 -11.25 0.23
CA GLU A 49 0.77 -12.25 -0.62
C GLU A 49 -0.56 -11.73 -1.15
N VAL A 50 -1.07 -12.35 -2.21
CA VAL A 50 -2.39 -12.01 -2.75
C VAL A 50 -3.45 -12.21 -1.67
N GLY A 51 -4.29 -11.21 -1.45
CA GLY A 51 -5.34 -11.25 -0.45
C GLY A 51 -4.97 -10.63 0.89
N ASP A 52 -3.70 -10.32 1.11
CA ASP A 52 -3.27 -9.62 2.33
C ASP A 52 -3.85 -8.21 2.37
N LEU A 53 -4.01 -7.68 3.57
CA LEU A 53 -4.43 -6.31 3.79
C LEU A 53 -3.23 -5.48 4.23
N LEU A 54 -2.94 -4.43 3.47
CA LEU A 54 -1.87 -3.48 3.77
C LEU A 54 -2.51 -2.27 4.44
N ILE A 55 -2.11 -1.99 5.68
CA ILE A 55 -2.76 -1.00 6.53
C ILE A 55 -1.75 0.07 6.96
N CYS A 56 -2.09 1.34 6.73
CA CYS A 56 -1.26 2.46 7.18
C CYS A 56 -1.42 2.63 8.69
N ILE A 57 -0.31 2.59 9.40
CA ILE A 57 -0.29 2.75 10.87
C ILE A 57 0.33 4.07 11.31
N THR A 58 1.12 4.71 10.45
CA THR A 58 1.69 6.03 10.71
C THR A 58 1.64 6.81 9.40
N ALA A 59 0.99 7.97 9.41
CA ALA A 59 0.89 8.84 8.24
C ALA A 59 1.95 9.93 8.29
N ASP A 60 2.59 10.20 7.15
CA ASP A 60 3.57 11.26 7.01
C ASP A 60 3.44 11.87 5.62
N PRO A 61 3.05 13.17 5.51
CA PRO A 61 2.89 13.80 4.20
C PRO A 61 4.20 13.88 3.40
N THR A 62 5.36 13.76 4.04
CA THR A 62 6.64 13.71 3.32
C THR A 62 6.96 12.31 2.80
N GLY A 63 6.29 11.30 3.32
CA GLY A 63 6.54 9.89 3.00
C GLY A 63 7.74 9.29 3.73
N GLU A 64 8.45 10.08 4.53
CA GLU A 64 9.67 9.62 5.20
C GLU A 64 9.39 8.70 6.39
N ASN A 65 8.33 8.96 7.11
CA ASN A 65 7.99 8.21 8.32
C ASN A 65 6.64 7.51 8.22
N THR A 66 6.10 7.39 7.02
CA THR A 66 4.88 6.60 6.79
C THR A 66 5.19 5.14 7.04
N ALA A 67 4.38 4.50 7.87
CA ALA A 67 4.59 3.09 8.22
C ALA A 67 3.34 2.28 7.91
N TRP A 68 3.56 1.01 7.57
CA TRP A 68 2.52 0.08 7.15
C TRP A 68 2.65 -1.23 7.91
N THR A 69 1.56 -1.94 8.03
CA THR A 69 1.52 -3.31 8.54
C THR A 69 0.67 -4.17 7.62
N VAL A 70 0.79 -5.48 7.77
CA VAL A 70 0.05 -6.44 6.95
C VAL A 70 -0.77 -7.36 7.83
N ALA A 71 -2.01 -7.55 7.45
CA ALA A 71 -2.91 -8.49 8.13
C ALA A 71 -3.30 -9.64 7.22
#